data_80aee4fa23c8b82fcb25a8a938403b35
#
_entry.id   80aee4fa23c8b82fcb25a8a938403b35
#
_cell.length_a   1.000
_cell.length_b   1.000
_cell.length_c   1.000
_cell.angle_alpha   90.00
_cell.angle_beta   90.00
_cell.angle_gamma   90.00
#
_symmetry.space_group_name_H-M   'P 1'
#
loop_
_entity.id
_entity.type
_entity.pdbx_description
1 polymer ?
#
loop_
_entity_poly.entity_id
_entity_poly.type
_entity_poly.pdbx_seq_one_letter_code
_entity_poly.pdbx_strand_id
1 'polypeptide(L)'
;MASPGNHASHPNPWAHAARVRFFWLLVLLVGFILAVPSLPTTERGQWEILILGAINIIAAIFVSQGATRLWAMGGLVMALLVAGGYYIFDGDPASLLVGILAILLVTLMYTATCVLSFVLDEGAVGIEHIYGAICAYILIAMAFGTLYFMLELIRPGSFTGIHVGVAGERPWWQFFYFSFTTFSTVGYGDIVPASMRARSFTIIQQLVAVFYVAILISRLTGMYTATSKAR
;
A
#
# COMPACT_ATOMS: atom_id res chain seq x y z
N MET A 1 24.69 45.33 25.78
CA MET A 1 23.34 44.73 25.86
C MET A 1 22.85 44.48 24.46
N ALA A 2 23.01 43.24 23.98
CA ALA A 2 22.50 42.82 22.67
C ALA A 2 21.22 42.05 22.90
N SER A 3 20.13 42.48 22.25
CA SER A 3 18.81 41.86 22.28
C SER A 3 18.88 40.43 21.68
N PRO A 4 18.30 39.38 22.31
CA PRO A 4 18.19 38.08 21.71
C PRO A 4 17.16 38.14 20.58
N GLY A 5 17.62 37.94 19.35
CA GLY A 5 16.78 37.86 18.15
C GLY A 5 15.72 36.79 18.31
N ASN A 6 14.49 37.22 18.21
CA ASN A 6 13.28 36.41 18.17
C ASN A 6 13.27 35.60 16.86
N HIS A 7 13.83 34.40 16.88
CA HIS A 7 13.65 33.43 15.78
C HIS A 7 12.21 32.91 15.82
N ALA A 8 11.29 33.76 15.32
CA ALA A 8 9.98 33.27 14.94
C ALA A 8 10.17 32.16 13.91
N SER A 9 9.90 30.92 14.32
CA SER A 9 9.90 29.75 13.43
C SER A 9 8.83 30.00 12.35
N HIS A 10 9.27 30.43 11.17
CA HIS A 10 8.40 30.47 9.99
C HIS A 10 7.82 29.07 9.80
N PRO A 11 6.48 28.94 9.72
CA PRO A 11 5.87 27.64 9.46
C PRO A 11 6.41 27.14 8.12
N ASN A 12 7.02 25.96 8.13
CA ASN A 12 7.61 25.36 6.95
C ASN A 12 6.50 25.07 5.92
N PRO A 13 6.45 25.79 4.77
CA PRO A 13 5.36 25.65 3.79
C PRO A 13 5.27 24.22 3.23
N TRP A 14 6.37 23.48 3.24
CA TRP A 14 6.45 22.11 2.78
C TRP A 14 5.74 21.12 3.73
N ALA A 15 5.75 21.38 5.04
CA ALA A 15 5.04 20.55 6.01
C ALA A 15 3.52 20.63 5.83
N HIS A 16 2.98 21.82 5.53
CA HIS A 16 1.55 21.98 5.25
C HIS A 16 1.14 21.24 3.97
N ALA A 17 1.96 21.33 2.91
CA ALA A 17 1.70 20.62 1.66
C ALA A 17 1.76 19.10 1.84
N ALA A 18 2.71 18.59 2.62
CA ALA A 18 2.81 17.17 2.94
C ALA A 18 1.61 16.67 3.75
N ARG A 19 1.18 17.44 4.77
CA ARG A 19 -0.01 17.11 5.57
C ARG A 19 -1.24 16.91 4.70
N VAL A 20 -1.52 17.85 3.78
CA VAL A 20 -2.70 17.79 2.90
C VAL A 20 -2.60 16.57 1.98
N ARG A 21 -1.42 16.26 1.44
CA ARG A 21 -1.22 15.11 0.54
C ARG A 21 -1.48 13.78 1.23
N PHE A 22 -0.85 13.53 2.38
CA PHE A 22 -1.00 12.26 3.09
C PHE A 22 -2.40 12.10 3.71
N PHE A 23 -3.04 13.18 4.13
CA PHE A 23 -4.42 13.14 4.56
C PHE A 23 -5.36 12.69 3.44
N TRP A 24 -5.27 13.27 2.25
CA TRP A 24 -6.11 12.87 1.12
C TRP A 24 -5.78 11.45 0.63
N LEU A 25 -4.51 11.06 0.66
CA LEU A 25 -4.13 9.69 0.36
C LEU A 25 -4.79 8.70 1.33
N LEU A 26 -4.75 8.99 2.63
CA LEU A 26 -5.41 8.17 3.64
C LEU A 26 -6.92 8.09 3.40
N VAL A 27 -7.57 9.22 3.13
CA VAL A 27 -9.02 9.26 2.82
C VAL A 27 -9.34 8.40 1.60
N LEU A 28 -8.53 8.47 0.54
CA LEU A 28 -8.71 7.64 -0.66
C LEU A 28 -8.53 6.15 -0.38
N LEU A 29 -7.51 5.76 0.38
CA LEU A 29 -7.25 4.36 0.72
C LEU A 29 -8.36 3.78 1.62
N VAL A 30 -8.75 4.50 2.67
CA VAL A 30 -9.84 4.08 3.56
C VAL A 30 -11.18 4.10 2.82
N GLY A 31 -11.44 5.13 2.02
CA GLY A 31 -12.62 5.24 1.17
C GLY A 31 -12.74 4.07 0.21
N PHE A 32 -11.64 3.64 -0.42
CA PHE A 32 -11.60 2.45 -1.26
C PHE A 32 -11.98 1.19 -0.48
N ILE A 33 -11.37 0.97 0.71
CA ILE A 33 -11.67 -0.18 1.55
C ILE A 33 -13.16 -0.24 1.93
N LEU A 34 -13.78 0.88 2.23
CA LEU A 34 -15.19 0.97 2.59
C LEU A 34 -16.13 0.87 1.39
N ALA A 35 -15.73 1.38 0.23
CA ALA A 35 -16.57 1.41 -0.96
C ALA A 35 -16.67 0.05 -1.64
N VAL A 36 -15.58 -0.73 -1.68
CA VAL A 36 -15.51 -2.01 -2.41
C VAL A 36 -16.64 -2.98 -2.04
N PRO A 37 -16.97 -3.23 -0.77
CA PRO A 37 -18.07 -4.14 -0.43
C PRO A 37 -19.43 -3.65 -0.89
N SER A 38 -19.61 -2.33 -1.08
CA SER A 38 -20.88 -1.70 -1.46
C SER A 38 -21.09 -1.62 -2.97
N LEU A 39 -20.07 -1.90 -3.78
CA LEU A 39 -20.19 -1.87 -5.23
C LEU A 39 -20.93 -3.12 -5.73
N PRO A 40 -21.80 -2.99 -6.74
CA PRO A 40 -22.47 -4.15 -7.31
C PRO A 40 -21.46 -5.11 -7.93
N THR A 41 -21.60 -6.40 -7.64
CA THR A 41 -20.80 -7.46 -8.28
C THR A 41 -21.22 -7.58 -9.73
N THR A 42 -20.48 -6.97 -10.64
CA THR A 42 -20.68 -7.15 -12.08
C THR A 42 -19.85 -8.36 -12.53
N GLU A 43 -20.32 -9.12 -13.51
CA GLU A 43 -19.63 -10.31 -14.07
C GLU A 43 -18.19 -10.04 -14.55
N ARG A 44 -17.79 -8.77 -14.59
CA ARG A 44 -16.46 -8.29 -14.97
C ARG A 44 -15.71 -7.64 -13.79
N GLY A 45 -15.65 -8.27 -12.61
CA GLY A 45 -14.99 -7.76 -11.37
C GLY A 45 -13.55 -7.21 -11.49
N GLN A 46 -13.05 -7.04 -12.71
CA GLN A 46 -11.73 -6.49 -13.01
C GLN A 46 -11.66 -4.96 -12.85
N TRP A 47 -12.79 -4.25 -12.90
CA TRP A 47 -12.83 -2.78 -12.78
C TRP A 47 -12.35 -2.28 -11.43
N GLU A 48 -12.59 -3.04 -10.38
CA GLU A 48 -12.20 -2.68 -9.01
C GLU A 48 -10.68 -2.70 -8.85
N ILE A 49 -10.02 -3.68 -9.46
CA ILE A 49 -8.55 -3.79 -9.48
C ILE A 49 -7.96 -2.62 -10.29
N LEU A 50 -8.60 -2.23 -11.40
CA LEU A 50 -8.16 -1.09 -12.19
C LEU A 50 -8.36 0.23 -11.45
N ILE A 51 -9.48 0.39 -10.71
CA ILE A 51 -9.70 1.56 -9.84
C ILE A 51 -8.64 1.63 -8.75
N LEU A 52 -8.33 0.52 -8.09
CA LEU A 52 -7.25 0.45 -7.11
C LEU A 52 -5.91 0.84 -7.74
N GLY A 53 -5.62 0.31 -8.91
CA GLY A 53 -4.42 0.67 -9.67
C GLY A 53 -4.37 2.17 -9.97
N ALA A 54 -5.46 2.76 -10.44
CA ALA A 54 -5.55 4.19 -10.74
C ALA A 54 -5.35 5.05 -9.48
N ILE A 55 -5.99 4.70 -8.36
CA ILE A 55 -5.82 5.39 -7.07
C ILE A 55 -4.35 5.32 -6.63
N ASN A 56 -3.73 4.14 -6.73
CA ASN A 56 -2.33 3.96 -6.35
C ASN A 56 -1.39 4.79 -7.23
N ILE A 57 -1.64 4.84 -8.52
CA ILE A 57 -0.86 5.64 -9.46
C ILE A 57 -0.94 7.13 -9.13
N ILE A 58 -2.15 7.62 -8.90
CA ILE A 58 -2.38 9.00 -8.47
C ILE A 58 -1.60 9.25 -7.17
N ALA A 59 -1.68 8.33 -6.22
CA ALA A 59 -0.95 8.40 -4.96
C ALA A 59 0.58 8.45 -5.18
N ALA A 60 1.12 7.58 -6.04
CA ALA A 60 2.54 7.55 -6.36
C ALA A 60 3.01 8.88 -6.99
N ILE A 61 2.21 9.47 -7.88
CA ILE A 61 2.50 10.77 -8.51
C ILE A 61 2.51 11.89 -7.46
N PHE A 62 1.57 11.87 -6.51
CA PHE A 62 1.48 12.90 -5.46
C PHE A 62 2.60 12.80 -4.43
N VAL A 63 3.03 11.59 -4.11
CA VAL A 63 4.04 11.33 -3.07
C VAL A 63 5.45 11.49 -3.62
N SER A 64 5.72 11.05 -4.85
CA SER A 64 7.05 11.13 -5.46
C SER A 64 7.42 12.56 -5.84
N GLN A 65 8.62 13.01 -5.44
CA GLN A 65 9.16 14.32 -5.79
C GLN A 65 10.38 14.20 -6.72
N GLY A 66 10.50 15.12 -7.68
CA GLY A 66 11.67 15.22 -8.56
C GLY A 66 11.79 14.12 -9.62
N ALA A 67 13.03 13.65 -9.86
CA ALA A 67 13.35 12.66 -10.90
C ALA A 67 12.62 11.32 -10.71
N THR A 68 12.34 10.94 -9.48
CA THR A 68 11.59 9.72 -9.15
C THR A 68 10.17 9.73 -9.72
N ARG A 69 9.55 10.90 -9.88
CA ARG A 69 8.23 11.07 -10.52
C ARG A 69 8.26 10.65 -11.99
N LEU A 70 9.31 11.01 -12.71
CA LEU A 70 9.49 10.62 -14.13
C LEU A 70 9.68 9.12 -14.27
N TRP A 71 10.45 8.49 -13.38
CA TRP A 71 10.64 7.04 -13.38
C TRP A 71 9.36 6.28 -13.02
N ALA A 72 8.58 6.77 -12.05
CA ALA A 72 7.29 6.19 -11.69
C ALA A 72 6.29 6.28 -12.85
N MET A 73 6.21 7.42 -13.53
CA MET A 73 5.37 7.60 -14.73
C MET A 73 5.85 6.72 -15.89
N GLY A 74 7.17 6.66 -16.13
CA GLY A 74 7.77 5.80 -17.16
C GLY A 74 7.48 4.31 -16.91
N GLY A 75 7.64 3.86 -15.68
CA GLY A 75 7.31 2.50 -15.25
C GLY A 75 5.83 2.17 -15.48
N LEU A 76 4.92 3.09 -15.19
CA LEU A 76 3.49 2.94 -15.43
C LEU A 76 3.16 2.81 -16.92
N VAL A 77 3.70 3.70 -17.75
CA VAL A 77 3.49 3.65 -19.20
C VAL A 77 4.03 2.35 -19.76
N MET A 78 5.24 1.94 -19.35
CA MET A 78 5.81 0.66 -19.75
C MET A 78 4.93 -0.52 -19.34
N ALA A 79 4.39 -0.49 -18.13
CA ALA A 79 3.51 -1.50 -17.60
C ALA A 79 2.20 -1.61 -18.39
N LEU A 80 1.58 -0.48 -18.75
CA LEU A 80 0.39 -0.45 -19.62
C LEU A 80 0.71 -0.95 -21.03
N LEU A 81 1.89 -0.64 -21.57
CA LEU A 81 2.33 -1.13 -22.88
C LEU A 81 2.57 -2.63 -22.86
N VAL A 82 3.18 -3.17 -21.79
CA VAL A 82 3.38 -4.62 -21.63
C VAL A 82 2.05 -5.35 -21.50
N ALA A 83 1.13 -4.84 -20.67
CA ALA A 83 -0.21 -5.40 -20.51
C ALA A 83 -1.02 -5.33 -21.82
N GLY A 84 -0.96 -4.20 -22.54
CA GLY A 84 -1.61 -4.01 -23.83
C GLY A 84 -1.00 -4.89 -24.93
N GLY A 85 0.31 -5.01 -24.97
CA GLY A 85 1.03 -5.88 -25.91
C GLY A 85 0.67 -7.36 -25.72
N TYR A 86 0.64 -7.79 -24.47
CA TYR A 86 0.27 -9.18 -24.14
C TYR A 86 -1.18 -9.51 -24.54
N TYR A 87 -2.10 -8.57 -24.32
CA TYR A 87 -3.50 -8.71 -24.76
C TYR A 87 -3.63 -8.89 -26.28
N ILE A 88 -2.77 -8.21 -27.05
CA ILE A 88 -2.80 -8.29 -28.52
C ILE A 88 -2.22 -9.58 -29.05
N PHE A 89 -1.19 -10.14 -28.37
CA PHE A 89 -0.41 -11.28 -28.92
C PHE A 89 -0.88 -12.64 -28.46
N ASP A 90 -1.39 -12.83 -27.24
CA ASP A 90 -1.62 -14.18 -26.67
C ASP A 90 -3.06 -14.48 -26.21
N GLY A 91 -3.90 -13.45 -26.03
CA GLY A 91 -5.36 -13.60 -25.84
C GLY A 91 -5.83 -14.38 -24.60
N ASP A 92 -4.94 -14.86 -23.71
CA ASP A 92 -5.34 -15.55 -22.48
C ASP A 92 -5.64 -14.55 -21.36
N PRO A 93 -6.93 -14.48 -20.91
CA PRO A 93 -7.34 -13.50 -19.89
C PRO A 93 -6.68 -13.74 -18.53
N ALA A 94 -6.26 -14.95 -18.21
CA ALA A 94 -5.66 -15.28 -16.91
C ALA A 94 -4.24 -14.72 -16.81
N SER A 95 -3.46 -14.85 -17.86
CA SER A 95 -2.08 -14.34 -17.90
C SER A 95 -2.04 -12.82 -17.97
N LEU A 96 -3.02 -12.19 -18.64
CA LEU A 96 -3.19 -10.73 -18.61
C LEU A 96 -3.45 -10.24 -17.18
N LEU A 97 -4.35 -10.91 -16.45
CA LEU A 97 -4.65 -10.55 -15.07
C LEU A 97 -3.43 -10.65 -14.16
N VAL A 98 -2.63 -11.72 -14.28
CA VAL A 98 -1.37 -11.88 -13.55
C VAL A 98 -0.39 -10.73 -13.87
N GLY A 99 -0.30 -10.33 -15.14
CA GLY A 99 0.52 -9.17 -15.56
C GLY A 99 0.07 -7.86 -14.91
N ILE A 100 -1.23 -7.57 -14.91
CA ILE A 100 -1.81 -6.39 -14.26
C ILE A 100 -1.53 -6.41 -12.75
N LEU A 101 -1.70 -7.55 -12.10
CA LEU A 101 -1.42 -7.70 -10.67
C LEU A 101 0.06 -7.53 -10.34
N ALA A 102 0.97 -8.02 -11.18
CA ALA A 102 2.41 -7.82 -11.00
C ALA A 102 2.78 -6.33 -11.07
N ILE A 103 2.19 -5.60 -12.01
CA ILE A 103 2.36 -4.15 -12.13
C ILE A 103 1.80 -3.44 -10.89
N LEU A 104 0.60 -3.81 -10.47
CA LEU A 104 -0.03 -3.28 -9.26
C LEU A 104 0.83 -3.53 -8.03
N LEU A 105 1.38 -4.73 -7.87
CA LEU A 105 2.29 -5.09 -6.78
C LEU A 105 3.53 -4.19 -6.76
N VAL A 106 4.19 -4.02 -7.91
CA VAL A 106 5.39 -3.18 -8.03
C VAL A 106 5.07 -1.72 -7.70
N THR A 107 3.94 -1.19 -8.19
CA THR A 107 3.54 0.20 -7.91
C THR A 107 3.13 0.40 -6.45
N LEU A 108 2.45 -0.57 -5.82
CA LEU A 108 2.12 -0.53 -4.39
C LEU A 108 3.39 -0.54 -3.53
N MET A 109 4.34 -1.42 -3.82
CA MET A 109 5.62 -1.48 -3.11
C MET A 109 6.44 -0.20 -3.31
N TYR A 110 6.49 0.33 -4.53
CA TYR A 110 7.17 1.60 -4.82
C TYR A 110 6.53 2.76 -4.02
N THR A 111 5.20 2.89 -4.05
CA THR A 111 4.49 3.94 -3.32
C THR A 111 4.72 3.80 -1.81
N ALA A 112 4.64 2.57 -1.28
CA ALA A 112 4.91 2.30 0.14
C ALA A 112 6.34 2.70 0.53
N THR A 113 7.35 2.38 -0.29
CA THR A 113 8.74 2.76 -0.02
C THR A 113 8.95 4.27 -0.07
N CYS A 114 8.31 4.99 -1.01
CA CYS A 114 8.36 6.46 -1.06
C CYS A 114 7.72 7.10 0.18
N VAL A 115 6.56 6.59 0.61
CA VAL A 115 5.89 7.08 1.84
C VAL A 115 6.73 6.76 3.06
N LEU A 116 7.29 5.55 3.13
CA LEU A 116 8.12 5.12 4.25
C LEU A 116 9.42 5.94 4.35
N SER A 117 10.05 6.24 3.21
CA SER A 117 11.24 7.12 3.17
C SER A 117 10.93 8.50 3.76
N PHE A 118 9.77 9.08 3.41
CA PHE A 118 9.32 10.34 4.01
C PHE A 118 9.08 10.19 5.52
N VAL A 119 8.40 9.13 5.95
CA VAL A 119 8.12 8.87 7.37
C VAL A 119 9.42 8.67 8.16
N LEU A 120 10.44 8.08 7.55
CA LEU A 120 11.74 7.81 8.18
C LEU A 120 12.76 8.96 8.03
N ASP A 121 12.43 10.07 7.40
CA ASP A 121 13.33 11.22 7.25
C ASP A 121 13.63 11.88 8.61
N GLU A 122 14.85 12.41 8.79
CA GLU A 122 15.37 12.90 10.08
C GLU A 122 14.76 14.23 10.56
N GLY A 123 13.69 14.72 9.95
CA GLY A 123 13.01 15.95 10.32
C GLY A 123 12.20 15.87 11.61
N ALA A 124 11.71 17.03 12.09
CA ALA A 124 10.75 17.10 13.21
C ALA A 124 9.44 16.37 12.85
N VAL A 125 8.94 15.50 13.74
CA VAL A 125 7.69 14.75 13.48
C VAL A 125 6.50 15.68 13.61
N GLY A 126 5.82 15.87 12.49
CA GLY A 126 4.50 16.46 12.43
C GLY A 126 3.41 15.39 12.25
N ILE A 127 2.16 15.84 12.25
CA ILE A 127 1.00 14.97 12.03
C ILE A 127 1.01 14.32 10.62
N GLU A 128 1.71 14.92 9.66
CA GLU A 128 1.93 14.40 8.31
C GLU A 128 2.72 13.07 8.32
N HIS A 129 3.65 12.89 9.25
CA HIS A 129 4.38 11.63 9.42
C HIS A 129 3.47 10.52 9.95
N ILE A 130 2.51 10.87 10.83
CA ILE A 130 1.52 9.92 11.34
C ILE A 130 0.59 9.47 10.20
N TYR A 131 0.07 10.41 9.39
CA TYR A 131 -0.73 10.06 8.21
C TYR A 131 0.06 9.22 7.21
N GLY A 132 1.31 9.59 6.94
CA GLY A 132 2.20 8.81 6.08
C GLY A 132 2.41 7.39 6.59
N ALA A 133 2.65 7.23 7.90
CA ALA A 133 2.81 5.92 8.50
C ALA A 133 1.54 5.05 8.34
N ILE A 134 0.36 5.58 8.59
CA ILE A 134 -0.89 4.83 8.39
C ILE A 134 -1.05 4.46 6.91
N CYS A 135 -0.76 5.37 5.98
CA CYS A 135 -0.79 5.08 4.55
C CYS A 135 0.19 3.97 4.15
N ALA A 136 1.43 4.01 4.64
CA ALA A 136 2.42 2.97 4.36
C ALA A 136 1.98 1.60 4.88
N TYR A 137 1.40 1.54 6.08
CA TYR A 137 0.82 0.32 6.65
C TYR A 137 -0.23 -0.29 5.72
N ILE A 138 -1.20 0.51 5.27
CA ILE A 138 -2.27 0.08 4.37
C ILE A 138 -1.68 -0.39 3.03
N LEU A 139 -0.77 0.38 2.43
CA LEU A 139 -0.15 0.05 1.15
C LEU A 139 0.64 -1.26 1.19
N ILE A 140 1.39 -1.52 2.27
CA ILE A 140 2.13 -2.77 2.45
C ILE A 140 1.15 -3.94 2.59
N ALA A 141 0.11 -3.81 3.39
CA ALA A 141 -0.91 -4.85 3.53
C ALA A 141 -1.60 -5.14 2.18
N MET A 142 -1.93 -4.09 1.40
CA MET A 142 -2.51 -4.25 0.06
C MET A 142 -1.53 -4.94 -0.92
N ALA A 143 -0.25 -4.63 -0.86
CA ALA A 143 0.77 -5.28 -1.68
C ALA A 143 0.84 -6.79 -1.41
N PHE A 144 0.84 -7.20 -0.14
CA PHE A 144 0.80 -8.62 0.21
C PHE A 144 -0.52 -9.28 -0.21
N GLY A 145 -1.67 -8.62 -0.07
CA GLY A 145 -2.95 -9.12 -0.58
C GLY A 145 -2.92 -9.36 -2.10
N THR A 146 -2.34 -8.42 -2.85
CA THR A 146 -2.14 -8.56 -4.30
C THR A 146 -1.21 -9.75 -4.62
N LEU A 147 -0.11 -9.92 -3.87
CA LEU A 147 0.82 -11.05 -4.01
C LEU A 147 0.12 -12.40 -3.76
N TYR A 148 -0.73 -12.49 -2.74
CA TYR A 148 -1.46 -13.71 -2.41
C TYR A 148 -2.48 -14.07 -3.48
N PHE A 149 -3.23 -13.09 -3.97
CA PHE A 149 -4.16 -13.30 -5.08
C PHE A 149 -3.43 -13.77 -6.35
N MET A 150 -2.31 -13.15 -6.69
CA MET A 150 -1.48 -13.57 -7.82
C MET A 150 -0.94 -14.99 -7.63
N LEU A 151 -0.51 -15.37 -6.41
CA LEU A 151 -0.04 -16.70 -6.11
C LEU A 151 -1.13 -17.77 -6.29
N GLU A 152 -2.37 -17.48 -5.86
CA GLU A 152 -3.52 -18.37 -6.04
C GLU A 152 -3.89 -18.53 -7.52
N LEU A 153 -3.83 -17.45 -8.32
CA LEU A 153 -4.07 -17.53 -9.78
C LEU A 153 -3.02 -18.39 -10.50
N ILE A 154 -1.74 -18.26 -10.13
CA ILE A 154 -0.65 -19.03 -10.74
C ILE A 154 -0.69 -20.50 -10.26
N ARG A 155 -1.08 -20.74 -9.03
CA ARG A 155 -1.14 -22.06 -8.39
C ARG A 155 -2.39 -22.18 -7.53
N PRO A 156 -3.52 -22.56 -8.14
CA PRO A 156 -4.77 -22.78 -7.40
C PRO A 156 -4.60 -23.78 -6.27
N GLY A 157 -5.25 -23.51 -5.13
CA GLY A 157 -5.13 -24.31 -3.91
C GLY A 157 -3.92 -23.92 -3.03
N SER A 158 -3.31 -22.75 -3.28
CA SER A 158 -2.27 -22.21 -2.41
C SER A 158 -2.82 -21.77 -1.06
N PHE A 159 -4.11 -21.46 -0.99
CA PHE A 159 -4.84 -21.08 0.22
C PHE A 159 -6.09 -21.94 0.38
N THR A 160 -6.51 -22.16 1.64
CA THR A 160 -7.80 -22.80 1.98
C THR A 160 -8.69 -21.79 2.70
N GLY A 161 -10.01 -22.02 2.68
CA GLY A 161 -11.01 -21.09 3.22
C GLY A 161 -11.42 -20.00 2.22
N ILE A 162 -10.95 -20.05 0.98
CA ILE A 162 -11.35 -19.12 -0.08
C ILE A 162 -12.66 -19.60 -0.69
N HIS A 163 -13.66 -18.72 -0.70
CA HIS A 163 -14.96 -18.98 -1.32
C HIS A 163 -14.96 -18.47 -2.75
N VAL A 164 -14.96 -19.39 -3.72
CA VAL A 164 -15.00 -19.06 -5.14
C VAL A 164 -16.40 -19.43 -5.67
N GLY A 165 -17.01 -18.51 -6.43
CA GLY A 165 -18.30 -18.77 -7.08
C GLY A 165 -19.54 -18.56 -6.21
N VAL A 166 -19.39 -18.06 -5.00
CA VAL A 166 -20.53 -17.59 -4.18
C VAL A 166 -21.00 -16.24 -4.71
N ALA A 167 -22.30 -16.11 -4.98
CA ALA A 167 -22.86 -14.86 -5.47
C ALA A 167 -22.60 -13.71 -4.49
N GLY A 168 -21.98 -12.64 -4.98
CA GLY A 168 -21.63 -11.48 -4.17
C GLY A 168 -20.22 -11.51 -3.57
N GLU A 169 -19.52 -12.62 -3.61
CA GLU A 169 -18.14 -12.70 -3.12
C GLU A 169 -17.11 -12.38 -4.21
N ARG A 170 -16.09 -11.63 -3.82
CA ARG A 170 -14.96 -11.26 -4.69
C ARG A 170 -13.72 -12.01 -4.23
N PRO A 171 -13.21 -13.00 -4.99
CA PRO A 171 -12.05 -13.79 -4.57
C PRO A 171 -10.84 -12.92 -4.23
N TRP A 172 -10.55 -11.90 -5.02
CA TRP A 172 -9.41 -11.01 -4.79
C TRP A 172 -9.51 -10.25 -3.45
N TRP A 173 -10.74 -9.87 -3.02
CA TRP A 173 -10.96 -9.16 -1.76
C TRP A 173 -10.67 -10.02 -0.54
N GLN A 174 -10.92 -11.33 -0.61
CA GLN A 174 -10.62 -12.27 0.46
C GLN A 174 -9.12 -12.33 0.75
N PHE A 175 -8.25 -12.18 -0.27
CA PHE A 175 -6.80 -12.10 -0.09
C PHE A 175 -6.36 -10.78 0.56
N PHE A 176 -7.05 -9.67 0.29
CA PHE A 176 -6.82 -8.42 1.01
C PHE A 176 -7.22 -8.57 2.48
N TYR A 177 -8.39 -9.11 2.74
CA TYR A 177 -8.85 -9.41 4.10
C TYR A 177 -7.83 -10.31 4.84
N PHE A 178 -7.41 -11.42 4.25
CA PHE A 178 -6.38 -12.29 4.80
C PHE A 178 -5.07 -11.54 5.09
N SER A 179 -4.63 -10.71 4.15
CA SER A 179 -3.43 -9.90 4.33
C SER A 179 -3.57 -8.92 5.51
N PHE A 180 -4.68 -8.21 5.61
CA PHE A 180 -4.91 -7.27 6.73
C PHE A 180 -4.99 -7.98 8.07
N THR A 181 -5.67 -9.11 8.18
CA THR A 181 -5.77 -9.88 9.42
C THR A 181 -4.43 -10.48 9.85
N THR A 182 -3.61 -10.89 8.88
CA THR A 182 -2.24 -11.37 9.12
C THR A 182 -1.31 -10.22 9.52
N PHE A 183 -1.36 -9.09 8.81
CA PHE A 183 -0.51 -7.93 9.07
C PHE A 183 -0.81 -7.26 10.41
N SER A 184 -2.09 -7.25 10.82
CA SER A 184 -2.52 -6.77 12.14
C SER A 184 -2.34 -7.78 13.26
N THR A 185 -1.80 -8.96 12.97
CA THR A 185 -1.59 -10.07 13.93
C THR A 185 -2.87 -10.64 14.54
N VAL A 186 -4.03 -10.38 13.94
CA VAL A 186 -5.33 -10.92 14.40
C VAL A 186 -5.47 -12.39 14.01
N GLY A 187 -5.26 -12.75 12.73
CA GLY A 187 -5.22 -14.12 12.23
C GLY A 187 -6.44 -14.96 12.62
N TYR A 188 -7.63 -14.63 12.13
CA TYR A 188 -8.87 -15.35 12.46
C TYR A 188 -8.81 -16.85 12.11
N GLY A 189 -7.98 -17.25 11.13
CA GLY A 189 -7.82 -18.66 10.77
C GLY A 189 -8.91 -19.21 9.84
N ASP A 190 -9.79 -18.38 9.36
CA ASP A 190 -10.80 -18.68 8.34
C ASP A 190 -10.17 -18.89 6.96
N ILE A 191 -9.15 -18.09 6.62
CA ILE A 191 -8.30 -18.26 5.45
C ILE A 191 -6.90 -18.61 5.93
N VAL A 192 -6.30 -19.69 5.39
CA VAL A 192 -4.97 -20.14 5.80
C VAL A 192 -4.11 -20.54 4.60
N PRO A 193 -2.77 -20.29 4.63
CA PRO A 193 -1.86 -20.70 3.58
C PRO A 193 -1.66 -22.22 3.60
N ALA A 194 -2.02 -22.90 2.51
CA ALA A 194 -1.90 -24.35 2.35
C ALA A 194 -0.56 -24.75 1.75
N SER A 195 -0.10 -24.05 0.70
CA SER A 195 1.16 -24.38 0.02
C SER A 195 2.38 -23.87 0.78
N MET A 196 3.54 -24.54 0.61
CA MET A 196 4.81 -24.10 1.22
C MET A 196 5.18 -22.68 0.82
N ARG A 197 4.93 -22.28 -0.43
CA ARG A 197 5.22 -20.93 -0.92
C ARG A 197 4.33 -19.89 -0.24
N ALA A 198 3.03 -20.16 -0.14
CA ALA A 198 2.11 -19.27 0.56
C ALA A 198 2.53 -19.07 2.02
N ARG A 199 2.91 -20.16 2.72
CA ARG A 199 3.41 -20.11 4.10
C ARG A 199 4.67 -19.27 4.21
N SER A 200 5.63 -19.42 3.28
CA SER A 200 6.87 -18.62 3.30
C SER A 200 6.60 -17.13 3.14
N PHE A 201 5.73 -16.74 2.19
CA PHE A 201 5.36 -15.33 2.03
C PHE A 201 4.58 -14.79 3.23
N THR A 202 3.73 -15.63 3.86
CA THR A 202 3.01 -15.24 5.08
C THR A 202 3.97 -14.99 6.24
N ILE A 203 5.01 -15.82 6.42
CA ILE A 203 6.05 -15.60 7.43
C ILE A 203 6.78 -14.28 7.17
N ILE A 204 7.16 -14.00 5.92
CA ILE A 204 7.81 -12.73 5.55
C ILE A 204 6.89 -11.55 5.89
N GLN A 205 5.61 -11.63 5.56
CA GLN A 205 4.65 -10.58 5.89
C GLN A 205 4.56 -10.33 7.40
N GLN A 206 4.49 -11.40 8.20
CA GLN A 206 4.44 -11.29 9.67
C GLN A 206 5.69 -10.59 10.23
N LEU A 207 6.88 -10.95 9.73
CA LEU A 207 8.13 -10.28 10.12
C LEU A 207 8.09 -8.79 9.74
N VAL A 208 7.69 -8.46 8.50
CA VAL A 208 7.55 -7.07 8.06
C VAL A 208 6.57 -6.30 8.95
N ALA A 209 5.43 -6.90 9.32
CA ALA A 209 4.44 -6.27 10.17
C ALA A 209 4.98 -5.94 11.57
N VAL A 210 5.64 -6.91 12.21
CA VAL A 210 6.21 -6.73 13.55
C VAL A 210 7.31 -5.68 13.54
N PHE A 211 8.24 -5.75 12.59
CA PHE A 211 9.31 -4.76 12.48
C PHE A 211 8.79 -3.37 12.12
N TYR A 212 7.76 -3.28 11.27
CA TYR A 212 7.14 -2.00 10.92
C TYR A 212 6.63 -1.28 12.18
N VAL A 213 5.83 -1.97 13.00
CA VAL A 213 5.26 -1.38 14.22
C VAL A 213 6.37 -1.04 15.23
N ALA A 214 7.36 -1.93 15.43
CA ALA A 214 8.46 -1.70 16.36
C ALA A 214 9.30 -0.48 15.97
N ILE A 215 9.67 -0.35 14.70
CA ILE A 215 10.46 0.78 14.18
C ILE A 215 9.65 2.08 14.30
N LEU A 216 8.36 2.04 13.94
CA LEU A 216 7.49 3.22 14.01
C LEU A 216 7.34 3.74 15.44
N ILE A 217 7.07 2.84 16.41
CA ILE A 217 6.94 3.22 17.83
C ILE A 217 8.26 3.77 18.35
N SER A 218 9.39 3.10 18.09
CA SER A 218 10.71 3.54 18.51
C SER A 218 11.01 4.96 18.00
N ARG A 219 10.68 5.24 16.76
CA ARG A 219 10.89 6.55 16.16
C ARG A 219 10.00 7.62 16.81
N LEU A 220 8.71 7.38 16.93
CA LEU A 220 7.77 8.35 17.52
C LEU A 220 8.13 8.69 18.97
N THR A 221 8.52 7.70 19.78
CA THR A 221 8.94 7.91 21.17
C THR A 221 10.29 8.62 21.28
N GLY A 222 11.26 8.30 20.44
CA GLY A 222 12.57 8.97 20.43
C GLY A 222 12.48 10.46 20.16
N MET A 223 11.56 10.86 19.30
CA MET A 223 11.37 12.27 18.94
C MET A 223 10.58 13.05 20.00
N TYR A 224 9.61 12.42 20.66
CA TYR A 224 8.91 13.04 21.78
C TYR A 224 9.87 13.41 22.92
N THR A 225 10.80 12.52 23.25
CA THR A 225 11.81 12.77 24.29
C THR A 225 12.80 13.86 23.91
N ALA A 226 13.18 13.98 22.64
CA ALA A 226 14.06 15.05 22.16
C ALA A 226 13.41 16.44 22.29
N THR A 227 12.13 16.57 21.97
CA THR A 227 11.37 17.83 22.07
C THR A 227 11.13 18.24 23.53
N SER A 228 10.95 17.28 24.44
CA SER A 228 10.79 17.53 25.87
C SER A 228 12.06 18.02 26.56
N LYS A 229 13.24 17.62 26.09
CA LYS A 229 14.55 18.10 26.64
C LYS A 229 14.93 19.50 26.14
N ALA A 230 14.31 20.00 25.08
CA ALA A 230 14.59 21.32 24.51
C ALA A 230 13.70 22.44 25.09
N ARG A 231 12.77 22.09 25.98
CA ARG A 231 11.96 23.01 26.80
C ARG A 231 12.45 23.10 28.22
#